data_5c5c2a8d60711757fa14306ac3a2da45
#
_entry.id   5c5c2a8d60711757fa14306ac3a2da45
#
_cell.length_a   1.000
_cell.length_b   1.000
_cell.length_c   1.000
_cell.angle_alpha   90.00
_cell.angle_beta   90.00
_cell.angle_gamma   90.00
#
_symmetry.space_group_name_H-M   'P 1'
#
loop_
_entity.id
_entity.type
_entity.pdbx_description
1 polymer ?
#
loop_
_entity_poly.entity_id
_entity_poly.type
_entity_poly.pdbx_seq_one_letter_code
_entity_poly.pdbx_strand_id
1 'polypeptide(L)'
;MSIAVVYGGTRENGNTEILTEHAIKGIQVEKIYLKDFYIRPIEDLRHDKEGFKDDHDDYNSVIKRLMVHDTIIFSTPIYWFGMTGQMKNFIDRWSQTFRDSNAI
;
A
#
# COMPACT_ATOMS: atom_id res chain seq x y z
N MET A 1 -11.00 -16.07 6.67
CA MET A 1 -10.44 -14.71 6.74
C MET A 1 -9.19 -14.66 5.87
N SER A 2 -9.06 -13.64 5.06
CA SER A 2 -7.96 -13.47 4.11
C SER A 2 -7.22 -12.20 4.46
N ILE A 3 -5.90 -12.28 4.67
CA ILE A 3 -5.11 -11.19 5.22
C ILE A 3 -3.96 -10.85 4.29
N ALA A 4 -3.78 -9.56 4.00
CA ALA A 4 -2.58 -9.03 3.36
C ALA A 4 -1.84 -8.14 4.35
N VAL A 5 -0.51 -8.17 4.30
CA VAL A 5 0.35 -7.28 5.08
C VAL A 5 1.12 -6.39 4.11
N VAL A 6 0.98 -5.08 4.26
CA VAL A 6 1.70 -4.10 3.46
C VAL A 6 2.85 -3.55 4.28
N TYR A 7 4.08 -3.81 3.85
CA TYR A 7 5.27 -3.32 4.52
C TYR A 7 5.74 -2.02 3.88
N GLY A 8 5.79 -0.96 4.67
CA GLY A 8 6.22 0.36 4.20
C GLY A 8 7.66 0.73 4.53
N GLY A 9 8.40 -0.16 5.19
CA GLY A 9 9.81 0.10 5.54
C GLY A 9 10.74 -0.07 4.35
N THR A 10 11.90 0.59 4.42
CA THR A 10 12.93 0.48 3.38
C THR A 10 14.05 -0.49 3.75
N ARG A 11 14.16 -0.85 5.03
CA ARG A 11 15.21 -1.76 5.53
C ARG A 11 14.70 -3.18 5.57
N GLU A 12 15.54 -4.11 5.18
CA GLU A 12 15.28 -5.53 5.41
C GLU A 12 15.50 -5.86 6.88
N ASN A 13 14.61 -6.66 7.45
CA ASN A 13 14.69 -7.10 8.83
C ASN A 13 14.80 -5.96 9.84
N GLY A 14 14.16 -4.81 9.53
CA GLY A 14 14.05 -3.71 10.47
C GLY A 14 13.16 -4.04 11.65
N ASN A 15 13.18 -3.23 12.68
CA ASN A 15 12.44 -3.50 13.92
C ASN A 15 10.94 -3.65 13.69
N THR A 16 10.36 -2.83 12.83
CA THR A 16 8.92 -2.89 12.52
C THR A 16 8.57 -4.19 11.82
N GLU A 17 9.40 -4.63 10.87
CA GLU A 17 9.20 -5.91 10.19
C GLU A 17 9.30 -7.07 11.16
N ILE A 18 10.30 -7.08 12.03
CA ILE A 18 10.48 -8.14 13.05
C ILE A 18 9.25 -8.20 13.94
N LEU A 19 8.76 -7.07 14.42
CA LEU A 19 7.57 -7.01 15.26
C LEU A 19 6.35 -7.58 14.53
N THR A 20 6.15 -7.19 13.28
CA THR A 20 5.04 -7.68 12.47
C THR A 20 5.13 -9.18 12.25
N GLU A 21 6.32 -9.70 11.94
CA GLU A 21 6.52 -11.12 11.73
C GLU A 21 6.17 -11.92 12.99
N HIS A 22 6.49 -11.40 14.17
CA HIS A 22 6.06 -12.03 15.42
C HIS A 22 4.54 -12.02 15.57
N ALA A 23 3.90 -10.92 15.22
CA ALA A 23 2.44 -10.77 15.36
C ALA A 23 1.66 -11.72 14.45
N ILE A 24 2.20 -12.02 13.26
CA ILE A 24 1.51 -12.88 12.28
C ILE A 24 2.05 -14.30 12.25
N LYS A 25 2.91 -14.68 13.19
CA LYS A 25 3.51 -16.01 13.24
C LYS A 25 2.42 -17.08 13.28
N GLY A 26 2.52 -18.04 12.36
CA GLY A 26 1.53 -19.11 12.27
C GLY A 26 0.25 -18.74 11.52
N ILE A 27 0.15 -17.52 11.04
CA ILE A 27 -1.00 -17.05 10.25
C ILE A 27 -0.59 -16.98 8.79
N GLN A 28 -1.44 -17.50 7.91
CA GLN A 28 -1.19 -17.41 6.47
C GLN A 28 -1.60 -16.03 5.97
N VAL A 29 -0.65 -15.30 5.40
CA VAL A 29 -0.87 -13.93 4.90
C VAL A 29 -0.19 -13.76 3.55
N GLU A 30 -0.67 -12.83 2.74
CA GLU A 30 0.07 -12.34 1.58
C GLU A 30 0.90 -11.13 2.02
N LYS A 31 2.19 -11.15 1.73
CA LYS A 31 3.12 -10.06 2.09
C LYS A 31 3.41 -9.22 0.86
N ILE A 32 3.26 -7.91 1.00
CA ILE A 32 3.53 -6.94 -0.06
C ILE A 32 4.52 -5.92 0.49
N TYR A 33 5.70 -5.86 -0.13
CA TYR A 33 6.77 -4.94 0.28
C TYR A 33 6.79 -3.77 -0.69
N LEU A 34 6.37 -2.59 -0.23
CA LEU A 34 6.28 -1.40 -1.09
C LEU A 34 7.63 -0.99 -1.68
N LYS A 35 8.73 -1.32 -0.99
CA LYS A 35 10.09 -1.04 -1.51
C LYS A 35 10.39 -1.76 -2.82
N ASP A 36 9.67 -2.83 -3.13
CA ASP A 36 9.88 -3.62 -4.34
C ASP A 36 9.06 -3.11 -5.53
N PHE A 37 8.24 -2.08 -5.31
CA PHE A 37 7.34 -1.54 -6.33
C PHE A 37 7.61 -0.06 -6.55
N TYR A 38 7.41 0.37 -7.77
CA TYR A 38 7.51 1.78 -8.12
C TYR A 38 6.11 2.39 -8.07
N ILE A 39 5.86 3.24 -7.06
CA ILE A 39 4.58 3.91 -6.88
C ILE A 39 4.84 5.42 -6.84
N ARG A 40 4.35 6.12 -7.84
CA ARG A 40 4.52 7.57 -7.96
C ARG A 40 3.61 8.28 -6.97
N PRO A 41 4.02 9.47 -6.48
CA PRO A 41 3.12 10.31 -5.70
C PRO A 41 1.85 10.64 -6.49
N ILE A 42 0.77 10.88 -5.75
CA ILE A 42 -0.50 11.24 -6.39
C ILE A 42 -0.40 12.61 -7.07
N GLU A 43 -1.01 12.73 -8.24
CA GLU A 43 -1.32 14.02 -8.83
C GLU A 43 -2.78 14.33 -8.51
N ASP A 44 -3.07 15.58 -8.16
CA ASP A 44 -4.44 15.96 -7.84
C ASP A 44 -5.22 16.21 -9.13
N LEU A 45 -5.82 15.16 -9.64
CA LEU A 45 -6.64 15.19 -10.85
C LEU A 45 -8.13 15.10 -10.54
N ARG A 46 -8.54 15.38 -9.31
CA ARG A 46 -9.94 15.22 -8.88
C ARG A 46 -10.89 16.10 -9.67
N HIS A 47 -10.42 17.24 -10.15
CA HIS A 47 -11.22 18.20 -10.91
C HIS A 47 -10.95 18.17 -12.41
N ASP A 48 -10.09 17.27 -12.86
CA ASP A 48 -9.82 17.07 -14.28
C ASP A 48 -10.97 16.29 -14.92
N LYS A 49 -11.35 16.66 -16.14
CA LYS A 49 -12.41 15.97 -16.87
C LYS A 49 -12.09 14.50 -17.13
N GLU A 50 -10.83 14.19 -17.32
CA GLU A 50 -10.37 12.81 -17.55
C GLU A 50 -10.17 12.06 -16.25
N GLY A 51 -10.17 12.74 -15.10
CA GLY A 51 -9.94 12.12 -13.81
C GLY A 51 -8.51 11.60 -13.66
N PHE A 52 -8.35 10.56 -12.86
CA PHE A 52 -7.04 9.95 -12.63
C PHE A 52 -6.65 9.06 -13.80
N LYS A 53 -5.41 9.19 -14.24
CA LYS A 53 -4.83 8.41 -15.32
C LYS A 53 -3.92 7.32 -14.77
N ASP A 54 -3.68 6.30 -15.59
CA ASP A 54 -2.65 5.31 -15.30
C ASP A 54 -1.28 5.98 -15.44
N ASP A 55 -0.52 6.02 -14.37
CA ASP A 55 0.81 6.64 -14.33
C ASP A 55 1.91 5.70 -14.80
N HIS A 56 1.57 4.54 -15.34
CA HIS A 56 2.53 3.53 -15.77
C HIS A 56 3.49 3.10 -14.65
N ASP A 57 2.96 3.01 -13.45
CA ASP A 57 3.69 2.51 -12.28
C ASP A 57 3.02 1.24 -11.74
N ASP A 58 3.48 0.79 -10.58
CA ASP A 58 3.03 -0.49 -10.02
C ASP A 58 1.77 -0.38 -9.16
N TYR A 59 1.18 0.81 -9.03
CA TYR A 59 0.06 1.02 -8.11
C TYR A 59 -1.10 0.07 -8.41
N ASN A 60 -1.52 -0.02 -9.67
CA ASN A 60 -2.67 -0.86 -10.03
C ASN A 60 -2.41 -2.34 -9.74
N SER A 61 -1.18 -2.81 -9.95
CA SER A 61 -0.81 -4.18 -9.62
C SER A 61 -0.95 -4.46 -8.12
N VAL A 62 -0.47 -3.52 -7.30
CA VAL A 62 -0.49 -3.67 -5.85
C VAL A 62 -1.92 -3.61 -5.33
N ILE A 63 -2.71 -2.63 -5.79
CA ILE A 63 -4.07 -2.48 -5.28
C ILE A 63 -4.95 -3.69 -5.65
N LYS A 64 -4.75 -4.28 -6.83
CA LYS A 64 -5.47 -5.49 -7.21
C LYS A 64 -5.15 -6.66 -6.30
N ARG A 65 -3.89 -6.80 -5.89
CA ARG A 65 -3.50 -7.84 -4.94
C ARG A 65 -4.14 -7.64 -3.58
N LEU A 66 -4.32 -6.39 -3.15
CA LEU A 66 -4.97 -6.09 -1.87
C LEU A 66 -6.47 -6.32 -1.89
N MET A 67 -7.13 -5.98 -3.01
CA MET A 67 -8.59 -5.99 -3.09
C MET A 67 -9.20 -7.39 -2.98
N VAL A 68 -8.41 -8.45 -3.13
CA VAL A 68 -8.90 -9.82 -2.95
C VAL A 68 -8.91 -10.26 -1.49
N HIS A 69 -8.36 -9.45 -0.59
CA HIS A 69 -8.29 -9.77 0.84
C HIS A 69 -9.34 -8.97 1.60
N ASP A 70 -9.83 -9.53 2.70
CA ASP A 70 -10.82 -8.86 3.54
C ASP A 70 -10.18 -8.07 4.70
N THR A 71 -8.89 -8.26 4.95
CA THR A 71 -8.17 -7.61 6.03
C THR A 71 -6.80 -7.17 5.55
N ILE A 72 -6.43 -5.93 5.86
CA ILE A 72 -5.12 -5.38 5.50
C ILE A 72 -4.43 -4.90 6.77
N ILE A 73 -3.19 -5.35 6.95
CA ILE A 73 -2.32 -4.89 8.03
C ILE A 73 -1.27 -3.98 7.42
N PHE A 74 -1.15 -2.77 7.94
CA PHE A 74 -0.12 -1.83 7.53
C PHE A 74 1.03 -1.89 8.53
N SER A 75 2.22 -2.24 8.03
CA SER A 75 3.44 -2.31 8.83
C SER A 75 4.38 -1.20 8.37
N THR A 76 4.55 -0.16 9.17
CA THR A 76 5.37 0.99 8.79
C THR A 76 6.13 1.54 9.99
N PRO A 77 7.44 1.85 9.83
CA PRO A 77 8.14 2.66 10.83
C PRO A 77 7.49 4.04 10.92
N ILE A 78 7.68 4.70 12.05
CA ILE A 78 7.20 6.06 12.24
C ILE A 78 8.35 7.02 11.97
N TYR A 79 8.19 7.90 10.97
CA TYR A 79 9.14 8.95 10.65
C TYR A 79 8.44 10.30 10.87
N TRP A 80 9.02 11.15 11.75
CA TRP A 80 8.46 12.47 12.01
C TRP A 80 6.95 12.41 12.31
N PHE A 81 6.57 11.54 13.25
CA PHE A 81 5.18 11.36 13.71
C PHE A 81 4.22 10.83 12.64
N GLY A 82 4.75 10.30 11.55
CA GLY A 82 3.92 9.77 10.47
C GLY A 82 4.48 8.47 9.89
N MET A 83 3.75 7.92 8.95
CA MET A 83 4.18 6.73 8.23
C MET A 83 5.32 7.07 7.26
N THR A 84 5.97 6.05 6.70
CA THR A 84 7.02 6.25 5.70
C THR A 84 6.46 6.94 4.46
N GLY A 85 7.35 7.60 3.69
CA GLY A 85 6.96 8.22 2.43
C GLY A 85 6.37 7.21 1.44
N GLN A 86 6.93 6.01 1.37
CA GLN A 86 6.41 4.96 0.49
C GLN A 86 4.98 4.57 0.86
N MET A 87 4.71 4.39 2.15
CA MET A 87 3.37 4.06 2.63
C MET A 87 2.41 5.22 2.35
N LYS A 88 2.85 6.45 2.59
CA LYS A 88 2.04 7.64 2.34
C LYS A 88 1.70 7.78 0.86
N ASN A 89 2.67 7.60 -0.02
CA ASN A 89 2.42 7.64 -1.47
C ASN A 89 1.39 6.60 -1.89
N PHE A 90 1.50 5.39 -1.34
CA PHE A 90 0.55 4.33 -1.66
C PHE A 90 -0.86 4.68 -1.18
N ILE A 91 -0.99 5.13 0.08
CA ILE A 91 -2.30 5.46 0.65
C ILE A 91 -2.92 6.67 -0.05
N ASP A 92 -2.12 7.68 -0.38
CA ASP A 92 -2.63 8.86 -1.11
C ASP A 92 -3.24 8.47 -2.46
N ARG A 93 -2.70 7.44 -3.11
CA ARG A 93 -3.23 6.97 -4.38
C ARG A 93 -4.58 6.28 -4.25
N TRP A 94 -5.04 5.97 -3.04
CA TRP A 94 -6.37 5.40 -2.82
C TRP A 94 -7.49 6.33 -3.30
N SER A 95 -7.24 7.65 -3.36
CA SER A 95 -8.19 8.57 -3.97
C SER A 95 -8.51 8.19 -5.42
N GLN A 96 -7.51 7.71 -6.15
CA GLN A 96 -7.69 7.20 -7.50
C GLN A 96 -8.64 5.99 -7.51
N THR A 97 -8.42 5.05 -6.60
CA THR A 97 -9.24 3.85 -6.49
C THR A 97 -10.68 4.17 -6.12
N PHE A 98 -10.89 5.06 -5.16
CA PHE A 98 -12.24 5.42 -4.71
C PHE A 98 -13.00 6.25 -5.74
N ARG A 99 -12.33 6.87 -6.68
CA ARG A 99 -13.01 7.60 -7.77
C ARG A 99 -13.31 6.70 -8.96
N ASP A 100 -12.72 5.54 -9.04
CA ASP A 100 -12.98 4.56 -10.08
C ASP A 100 -14.08 3.63 -9.62
N SER A 101 -15.30 3.84 -10.15
CA SER A 101 -16.45 3.04 -9.77
C SER A 101 -16.34 1.56 -10.13
N ASN A 102 -15.40 1.21 -10.98
CA ASN A 102 -15.16 -0.19 -11.39
C ASN A 102 -14.16 -0.91 -10.49
N ALA A 103 -13.49 -0.20 -9.59
CA ALA A 103 -12.46 -0.76 -8.74
C ALA A 103 -13.02 -1.44 -7.48
N ILE A 104 -14.26 -1.17 -7.14
CA ILE A 104 -14.89 -1.67 -5.91
C ILE A 104 -16.11 -2.53 -6.24
#